data_e6aeeae6499c7dbc988699d2fece0ab1
#
_entry.id   e6aeeae6499c7dbc988699d2fece0ab1
#
_cell.length_a   1.000
_cell.length_b   1.000
_cell.length_c   1.000
_cell.angle_alpha   90.00
_cell.angle_beta   90.00
_cell.angle_gamma   90.00
#
_symmetry.space_group_name_H-M   'P 1'
#
loop_
_entity.id
_entity.type
_entity.pdbx_description
1 polymer ?
#
loop_
_entity_poly.entity_id
_entity_poly.type
_entity_poly.pdbx_seq_one_letter_code
_entity_poly.pdbx_strand_id
1 'polypeptide(L)'
;MLKFKKLVVVSLLTLSTTLSAITEGVEYTKLKGSEIIQGADDKIIELFSYACIHCYNHFKIGTLKFVSEFLPEFKYEEWQVKQMGEFGYQIAEVLAYAKMIDEKNFINNSLNEKSAYHQVMKAYFEGYFKYRQRWGTQEAFYEVGANAIKEATKTDVSVQDILDYASSEKGKSFVKRFDDGLAIAKISGTPAFVVKGKYLVNLEKVNSQEELVEIIKALVKLD
;
A
#
# COMPACT_ATOMS: atom_id res chain seq x y z
N MET A 1 -5.46 11.23 -71.77
CA MET A 1 -5.10 11.70 -70.41
C MET A 1 -5.63 10.70 -69.41
N LEU A 2 -4.81 9.79 -68.94
CA LEU A 2 -5.19 8.79 -67.93
C LEU A 2 -4.98 9.37 -66.51
N LYS A 3 -6.07 9.47 -65.72
CA LYS A 3 -5.98 9.90 -64.33
C LYS A 3 -5.66 8.67 -63.42
N PHE A 4 -4.43 8.60 -62.90
CA PHE A 4 -4.08 7.64 -61.87
C PHE A 4 -4.68 8.05 -60.54
N LYS A 5 -5.63 7.27 -60.02
CA LYS A 5 -6.13 7.37 -58.61
C LYS A 5 -5.08 6.71 -57.72
N LYS A 6 -4.43 7.52 -56.87
CA LYS A 6 -3.58 7.00 -55.79
C LYS A 6 -4.44 6.34 -54.71
N LEU A 7 -4.32 5.03 -54.57
CA LEU A 7 -4.91 4.26 -53.50
C LEU A 7 -3.97 4.42 -52.26
N VAL A 8 -4.45 5.15 -51.27
CA VAL A 8 -3.75 5.25 -49.97
C VAL A 8 -4.19 4.07 -49.12
N VAL A 9 -3.36 3.08 -48.96
CA VAL A 9 -3.56 1.96 -48.05
C VAL A 9 -3.14 2.42 -46.65
N VAL A 10 -4.11 2.75 -45.80
CA VAL A 10 -3.88 3.01 -44.38
C VAL A 10 -3.74 1.66 -43.69
N SER A 11 -2.51 1.26 -43.42
CA SER A 11 -2.20 0.07 -42.61
C SER A 11 -2.51 0.39 -41.16
N LEU A 12 -3.65 -0.07 -40.63
CA LEU A 12 -3.92 -0.08 -39.19
C LEU A 12 -2.97 -1.11 -38.55
N LEU A 13 -1.88 -0.65 -37.94
CA LEU A 13 -1.13 -1.45 -36.98
C LEU A 13 -2.02 -1.62 -35.74
N THR A 14 -2.71 -2.74 -35.63
CA THR A 14 -3.30 -3.20 -34.38
C THR A 14 -2.17 -3.61 -33.45
N LEU A 15 -1.83 -2.74 -32.48
CA LEU A 15 -0.97 -3.06 -31.38
C LEU A 15 -1.73 -4.06 -30.50
N SER A 16 -1.62 -5.35 -30.79
CA SER A 16 -2.08 -6.41 -29.89
C SER A 16 -1.16 -6.42 -28.68
N THR A 17 -1.58 -5.79 -27.60
CA THR A 17 -1.00 -6.00 -26.26
C THR A 17 -1.27 -7.46 -25.89
N THR A 18 -0.30 -8.32 -26.13
CA THR A 18 -0.32 -9.67 -25.59
C THR A 18 -0.19 -9.53 -24.07
N LEU A 19 -1.34 -9.62 -23.37
CA LEU A 19 -1.32 -9.80 -21.92
C LEU A 19 -0.52 -11.07 -21.65
N SER A 20 0.65 -10.95 -21.02
CA SER A 20 1.45 -12.10 -20.64
C SER A 20 0.61 -12.97 -19.71
N ALA A 21 0.43 -14.25 -20.04
CA ALA A 21 -0.27 -15.18 -19.16
C ALA A 21 0.55 -15.32 -17.88
N ILE A 22 -0.05 -15.00 -16.73
CA ILE A 22 0.56 -15.19 -15.42
C ILE A 22 0.27 -16.62 -14.91
N THR A 23 1.20 -17.19 -14.18
CA THR A 23 1.16 -18.58 -13.71
C THR A 23 1.18 -18.64 -12.18
N GLU A 24 0.25 -19.37 -11.57
CA GLU A 24 0.27 -19.62 -10.13
C GLU A 24 1.55 -20.37 -9.75
N GLY A 25 2.19 -19.95 -8.66
CA GLY A 25 3.48 -20.47 -8.20
C GLY A 25 4.70 -19.84 -8.90
N VAL A 26 4.50 -18.98 -9.91
CA VAL A 26 5.57 -18.22 -10.59
C VAL A 26 5.41 -16.74 -10.32
N GLU A 27 4.44 -16.06 -10.94
CA GLU A 27 4.21 -14.62 -10.76
C GLU A 27 3.35 -14.32 -9.55
N TYR A 28 2.56 -15.28 -9.07
CA TYR A 28 1.69 -15.10 -7.90
C TYR A 28 1.42 -16.39 -7.14
N THR A 29 0.94 -16.25 -5.92
CA THR A 29 0.40 -17.35 -5.10
C THR A 29 -1.07 -17.07 -4.80
N LYS A 30 -1.96 -18.03 -5.00
CA LYS A 30 -3.35 -17.95 -4.56
C LYS A 30 -3.43 -18.25 -3.07
N LEU A 31 -3.89 -17.26 -2.29
CA LEU A 31 -4.07 -17.36 -0.85
C LEU A 31 -5.20 -18.35 -0.51
N LYS A 32 -5.10 -19.02 0.64
CA LYS A 32 -6.03 -20.08 1.04
C LYS A 32 -6.45 -19.94 2.50
N GLY A 33 -7.67 -20.35 2.79
CA GLY A 33 -8.18 -20.40 4.16
C GLY A 33 -8.06 -19.07 4.89
N SER A 34 -7.33 -19.04 6.00
CA SER A 34 -7.14 -17.85 6.85
C SER A 34 -6.18 -16.80 6.27
N GLU A 35 -5.53 -17.08 5.14
CA GLU A 35 -4.68 -16.10 4.45
C GLU A 35 -5.51 -15.13 3.60
N ILE A 36 -6.75 -15.50 3.25
CA ILE A 36 -7.64 -14.67 2.44
C ILE A 36 -8.11 -13.48 3.25
N ILE A 37 -7.87 -12.27 2.74
CA ILE A 37 -8.36 -11.02 3.36
C ILE A 37 -9.82 -10.82 2.92
N GLN A 38 -10.73 -11.04 3.86
CA GLN A 38 -12.16 -10.92 3.60
C GLN A 38 -12.57 -9.45 3.34
N GLY A 39 -13.47 -9.24 2.37
CA GLY A 39 -13.96 -7.89 2.03
C GLY A 39 -12.93 -7.00 1.33
N ALA A 40 -11.94 -7.61 0.66
CA ALA A 40 -10.91 -6.92 -0.10
C ALA A 40 -11.02 -7.17 -1.63
N ASP A 41 -12.19 -7.56 -2.12
CA ASP A 41 -12.39 -7.88 -3.56
C ASP A 41 -12.19 -6.67 -4.49
N ASP A 42 -12.31 -5.45 -3.95
CA ASP A 42 -12.09 -4.17 -4.65
C ASP A 42 -10.79 -3.48 -4.25
N LYS A 43 -9.84 -4.21 -3.63
CA LYS A 43 -8.63 -3.63 -3.04
C LYS A 43 -7.34 -4.20 -3.62
N ILE A 44 -6.33 -3.32 -3.65
CA ILE A 44 -4.92 -3.66 -3.80
C ILE A 44 -4.23 -3.17 -2.53
N ILE A 45 -3.63 -4.10 -1.78
CA ILE A 45 -3.08 -3.85 -0.45
C ILE A 45 -1.56 -4.08 -0.49
N GLU A 46 -0.79 -3.09 -0.05
CA GLU A 46 0.64 -3.27 0.22
C GLU A 46 0.84 -3.52 1.72
N LEU A 47 1.35 -4.72 2.06
CA LEU A 47 1.78 -5.02 3.41
C LEU A 47 3.20 -4.50 3.60
N PHE A 48 3.44 -3.76 4.67
CA PHE A 48 4.75 -3.18 4.94
C PHE A 48 5.17 -3.29 6.41
N SER A 49 6.44 -3.00 6.67
CA SER A 49 6.95 -2.68 8.00
C SER A 49 7.77 -1.40 7.92
N TYR A 50 7.56 -0.47 8.87
CA TYR A 50 8.36 0.76 8.94
C TYR A 50 9.87 0.49 9.10
N ALA A 51 10.24 -0.70 9.57
CA ALA A 51 11.64 -1.14 9.75
C ALA A 51 12.16 -1.97 8.55
N CYS A 52 11.42 -2.08 7.46
CA CYS A 52 11.80 -2.80 6.26
C CYS A 52 12.41 -1.85 5.20
N ILE A 53 13.66 -2.06 4.83
CA ILE A 53 14.36 -1.21 3.83
C ILE A 53 13.73 -1.30 2.44
N HIS A 54 13.25 -2.48 2.04
CA HIS A 54 12.57 -2.66 0.77
C HIS A 54 11.24 -1.91 0.73
N CYS A 55 10.48 -1.92 1.83
CA CYS A 55 9.25 -1.12 1.95
C CYS A 55 9.55 0.38 1.85
N TYR A 56 10.60 0.86 2.51
CA TYR A 56 11.03 2.26 2.37
C TYR A 56 11.42 2.61 0.93
N ASN A 57 12.07 1.70 0.21
CA ASN A 57 12.39 1.92 -1.20
C ASN A 57 11.11 2.02 -2.07
N HIS A 58 10.14 1.12 -1.88
CA HIS A 58 8.84 1.15 -2.55
C HIS A 58 8.10 2.46 -2.25
N PHE A 59 8.06 2.86 -0.97
CA PHE A 59 7.47 4.13 -0.55
C PHE A 59 8.11 5.34 -1.25
N LYS A 60 9.46 5.40 -1.29
CA LYS A 60 10.18 6.53 -1.92
C LYS A 60 9.91 6.70 -3.41
N ILE A 61 9.79 5.60 -4.13
CA ILE A 61 9.53 5.64 -5.57
C ILE A 61 8.03 5.63 -5.90
N GLY A 62 7.17 5.59 -4.85
CA GLY A 62 5.73 5.65 -5.01
C GLY A 62 5.13 4.44 -5.73
N THR A 63 5.60 3.21 -5.44
CA THR A 63 5.20 2.00 -6.17
C THR A 63 3.68 1.80 -6.17
N LEU A 64 3.02 1.85 -5.00
CA LEU A 64 1.58 1.65 -4.92
C LEU A 64 0.81 2.79 -5.61
N LYS A 65 1.32 4.03 -5.53
CA LYS A 65 0.76 5.19 -6.25
C LYS A 65 0.86 4.99 -7.76
N PHE A 66 2.01 4.53 -8.26
CA PHE A 66 2.20 4.21 -9.67
C PHE A 66 1.19 3.16 -10.15
N VAL A 67 1.02 2.06 -9.40
CA VAL A 67 -0.01 1.05 -9.70
C VAL A 67 -1.41 1.67 -9.77
N SER A 68 -1.73 2.61 -8.86
CA SER A 68 -3.04 3.24 -8.79
C SER A 68 -3.39 4.11 -10.02
N GLU A 69 -2.41 4.60 -10.74
CA GLU A 69 -2.62 5.37 -11.97
C GLU A 69 -3.14 4.51 -13.13
N PHE A 70 -2.86 3.20 -13.09
CA PHE A 70 -3.27 2.24 -14.14
C PHE A 70 -4.55 1.46 -13.81
N LEU A 71 -4.98 1.45 -12.56
CA LEU A 71 -6.14 0.70 -12.07
C LEU A 71 -6.96 1.58 -11.10
N PRO A 72 -7.46 2.75 -11.57
CA PRO A 72 -8.11 3.74 -10.70
C PRO A 72 -9.44 3.27 -10.09
N GLU A 73 -10.01 2.18 -10.58
CA GLU A 73 -11.24 1.57 -10.07
C GLU A 73 -11.07 0.82 -8.76
N PHE A 74 -9.82 0.50 -8.37
CA PHE A 74 -9.52 -0.19 -7.12
C PHE A 74 -9.26 0.78 -5.97
N LYS A 75 -9.49 0.29 -4.75
CA LYS A 75 -9.07 0.96 -3.51
C LYS A 75 -7.67 0.51 -3.14
N TYR A 76 -6.85 1.45 -2.72
CA TYR A 76 -5.46 1.21 -2.35
C TYR A 76 -5.29 1.40 -0.86
N GLU A 77 -4.71 0.40 -0.21
CA GLU A 77 -4.44 0.43 1.23
C GLU A 77 -3.00 -0.02 1.51
N GLU A 78 -2.39 0.57 2.53
CA GLU A 78 -1.07 0.22 3.02
C GLU A 78 -1.23 -0.27 4.45
N TRP A 79 -0.82 -1.50 4.76
CA TRP A 79 -1.03 -2.12 6.05
C TRP A 79 0.29 -2.46 6.73
N GLN A 80 0.52 -1.89 7.90
CA GLN A 80 1.63 -2.29 8.75
C GLN A 80 1.43 -3.72 9.25
N VAL A 81 2.41 -4.60 9.05
CA VAL A 81 2.44 -5.90 9.72
C VAL A 81 2.83 -5.66 11.18
N LYS A 82 1.84 -5.72 12.09
CA LYS A 82 1.98 -5.29 13.48
C LYS A 82 3.09 -6.01 14.26
N GLN A 83 3.40 -7.24 13.90
CA GLN A 83 4.45 -8.04 14.56
C GLN A 83 5.85 -7.79 13.99
N MET A 84 5.98 -6.89 13.03
CA MET A 84 7.27 -6.53 12.42
C MET A 84 7.72 -5.13 12.85
N GLY A 85 8.98 -5.06 13.30
CA GLY A 85 9.53 -3.86 13.93
C GLY A 85 9.17 -3.78 15.41
N GLU A 86 10.02 -3.11 16.21
CA GLU A 86 9.88 -3.00 17.67
C GLU A 86 8.55 -2.34 18.07
N PHE A 87 8.08 -1.35 17.28
CA PHE A 87 6.87 -0.58 17.53
C PHE A 87 5.77 -0.82 16.46
N GLY A 88 5.69 -2.04 15.91
CA GLY A 88 4.74 -2.36 14.86
C GLY A 88 3.26 -2.24 15.26
N TYR A 89 2.94 -2.46 16.53
CA TYR A 89 1.59 -2.21 17.07
C TYR A 89 1.32 -0.71 17.21
N GLN A 90 2.28 0.04 17.72
CA GLN A 90 2.14 1.48 17.96
C GLN A 90 1.95 2.26 16.65
N ILE A 91 2.71 1.93 15.59
CA ILE A 91 2.47 2.58 14.29
C ILE A 91 1.09 2.27 13.73
N ALA A 92 0.55 1.06 13.93
CA ALA A 92 -0.81 0.72 13.49
C ALA A 92 -1.86 1.61 14.18
N GLU A 93 -1.68 1.93 15.46
CA GLU A 93 -2.55 2.83 16.22
C GLU A 93 -2.42 4.29 15.74
N VAL A 94 -1.19 4.77 15.48
CA VAL A 94 -0.97 6.09 14.90
C VAL A 94 -1.60 6.21 13.51
N LEU A 95 -1.46 5.17 12.67
CA LEU A 95 -2.07 5.13 11.34
C LEU A 95 -3.61 5.11 11.41
N ALA A 96 -4.18 4.45 12.42
CA ALA A 96 -5.62 4.48 12.65
C ALA A 96 -6.11 5.90 12.95
N TYR A 97 -5.39 6.64 13.82
CA TYR A 97 -5.72 8.03 14.14
C TYR A 97 -5.52 8.95 12.92
N ALA A 98 -4.41 8.80 12.21
CA ALA A 98 -4.13 9.57 10.99
C ALA A 98 -5.22 9.36 9.93
N LYS A 99 -5.67 8.13 9.73
CA LYS A 99 -6.78 7.82 8.81
C LYS A 99 -8.09 8.50 9.23
N MET A 100 -8.40 8.51 10.51
CA MET A 100 -9.57 9.23 11.04
C MET A 100 -9.50 10.74 10.78
N ILE A 101 -8.31 11.33 10.91
CA ILE A 101 -8.09 12.76 10.61
C ILE A 101 -8.25 13.01 9.11
N ASP A 102 -7.70 12.14 8.25
CA ASP A 102 -7.87 12.23 6.80
C ASP A 102 -9.34 12.19 6.40
N GLU A 103 -10.12 11.27 6.98
CA GLU A 103 -11.57 11.16 6.72
C GLU A 103 -12.33 12.43 7.12
N LYS A 104 -11.99 13.03 8.27
CA LYS A 104 -12.56 14.34 8.70
C LYS A 104 -12.23 15.48 7.73
N ASN A 105 -11.08 15.40 7.07
CA ASN A 105 -10.60 16.38 6.10
C ASN A 105 -10.98 16.03 4.65
N PHE A 106 -11.85 15.03 4.44
CA PHE A 106 -12.29 14.55 3.12
C PHE A 106 -11.14 14.03 2.24
N ILE A 107 -10.05 13.56 2.85
CA ILE A 107 -8.94 12.90 2.17
C ILE A 107 -9.17 11.39 2.22
N ASN A 108 -9.67 10.82 1.14
CA ASN A 108 -10.05 9.40 1.09
C ASN A 108 -8.92 8.47 0.62
N ASN A 109 -7.82 9.03 0.10
CA ASN A 109 -6.71 8.27 -0.46
C ASN A 109 -5.44 8.48 0.37
N SER A 110 -4.93 7.43 1.02
CA SER A 110 -3.69 7.45 1.80
C SER A 110 -2.45 7.71 0.94
N LEU A 111 -2.51 7.44 -0.38
CA LEU A 111 -1.41 7.71 -1.32
C LEU A 111 -1.26 9.20 -1.67
N ASN A 112 -2.19 10.04 -1.22
CA ASN A 112 -2.07 11.49 -1.36
C ASN A 112 -0.99 12.00 -0.41
N GLU A 113 0.00 12.70 -0.94
CA GLU A 113 1.10 13.27 -0.16
C GLU A 113 0.65 14.28 0.92
N LYS A 114 -0.57 14.83 0.82
CA LYS A 114 -1.18 15.69 1.85
C LYS A 114 -1.92 14.90 2.93
N SER A 115 -2.07 13.60 2.77
CA SER A 115 -2.72 12.73 3.76
C SER A 115 -1.88 12.67 5.03
N ALA A 116 -2.52 12.77 6.19
CA ALA A 116 -1.87 12.54 7.48
C ALA A 116 -1.30 11.11 7.55
N TYR A 117 -2.00 10.14 7.00
CA TYR A 117 -1.54 8.76 6.90
C TYR A 117 -0.20 8.65 6.16
N HIS A 118 -0.10 9.26 4.97
CA HIS A 118 1.14 9.28 4.18
C HIS A 118 2.29 9.97 4.93
N GLN A 119 2.01 11.12 5.57
CA GLN A 119 3.03 11.85 6.31
C GLN A 119 3.52 11.10 7.55
N VAL A 120 2.66 10.36 8.23
CA VAL A 120 3.05 9.44 9.31
C VAL A 120 3.97 8.35 8.79
N MET A 121 3.62 7.66 7.70
CA MET A 121 4.48 6.65 7.08
C MET A 121 5.85 7.24 6.72
N LYS A 122 5.87 8.42 6.08
CA LYS A 122 7.09 9.13 5.72
C LYS A 122 7.96 9.42 6.95
N ALA A 123 7.37 9.93 8.03
CA ALA A 123 8.10 10.28 9.25
C ALA A 123 8.78 9.06 9.86
N TYR A 124 8.10 7.91 9.93
CA TYR A 124 8.70 6.68 10.47
C TYR A 124 9.75 6.08 9.55
N PHE A 125 9.51 6.02 8.25
CA PHE A 125 10.50 5.51 7.30
C PHE A 125 11.76 6.39 7.27
N GLU A 126 11.61 7.71 7.15
CA GLU A 126 12.76 8.62 7.16
C GLU A 126 13.46 8.61 8.53
N GLY A 127 12.71 8.61 9.62
CA GLY A 127 13.24 8.49 10.97
C GLY A 127 14.14 7.27 11.09
N TYR A 128 13.64 6.10 10.71
CA TYR A 128 14.35 4.85 10.84
C TYR A 128 15.57 4.73 9.89
N PHE A 129 15.41 5.03 8.60
CA PHE A 129 16.44 4.78 7.59
C PHE A 129 17.33 5.97 7.29
N LYS A 130 16.78 7.19 7.21
CA LYS A 130 17.52 8.39 6.86
C LYS A 130 18.20 9.01 8.10
N TYR A 131 17.45 9.12 9.21
CA TYR A 131 17.93 9.74 10.45
C TYR A 131 18.43 8.72 11.46
N ARG A 132 18.32 7.42 11.20
CA ARG A 132 18.76 6.30 12.04
C ARG A 132 18.21 6.34 13.46
N GLN A 133 17.00 6.86 13.63
CA GLN A 133 16.30 6.90 14.91
C GLN A 133 15.90 5.49 15.36
N ARG A 134 15.92 5.27 16.69
CA ARG A 134 15.54 4.01 17.34
C ARG A 134 14.76 4.28 18.62
N TRP A 135 13.99 5.23 18.67
CA TRP A 135 13.09 5.80 19.66
C TRP A 135 13.19 5.35 21.14
N GLY A 136 13.62 4.19 21.48
CA GLY A 136 13.89 3.71 22.84
C GLY A 136 12.65 3.53 23.75
N THR A 137 11.58 4.30 23.56
CA THR A 137 10.32 4.18 24.32
C THR A 137 9.12 4.29 23.38
N GLN A 138 7.97 3.72 23.81
CA GLN A 138 6.70 3.85 23.08
C GLN A 138 6.25 5.30 22.98
N GLU A 139 6.40 6.08 24.05
CA GLU A 139 6.04 7.49 24.10
C GLU A 139 6.79 8.30 23.03
N ALA A 140 8.13 8.19 22.99
CA ALA A 140 8.93 8.86 21.96
C ALA A 140 8.55 8.41 20.54
N PHE A 141 8.11 7.17 20.38
CA PHE A 141 7.62 6.67 19.11
C PHE A 141 6.28 7.33 18.74
N TYR A 142 5.30 7.38 19.66
CA TYR A 142 4.01 8.06 19.42
C TYR A 142 4.18 9.56 19.13
N GLU A 143 5.11 10.25 19.80
CA GLU A 143 5.40 11.67 19.56
C GLU A 143 5.78 11.95 18.10
N VAL A 144 6.54 11.05 17.46
CA VAL A 144 6.87 11.18 16.02
C VAL A 144 5.59 11.19 15.18
N GLY A 145 4.67 10.29 15.46
CA GLY A 145 3.39 10.23 14.76
C GLY A 145 2.50 11.45 15.01
N ALA A 146 2.38 11.86 16.27
CA ALA A 146 1.62 13.05 16.64
C ALA A 146 2.16 14.32 15.95
N ASN A 147 3.48 14.50 15.93
CA ASN A 147 4.13 15.61 15.24
C ASN A 147 3.92 15.57 13.73
N ALA A 148 4.02 14.37 13.11
CA ALA A 148 3.77 14.23 11.67
C ALA A 148 2.33 14.60 11.29
N ILE A 149 1.34 14.19 12.09
CA ILE A 149 -0.07 14.54 11.88
C ILE A 149 -0.28 16.05 12.07
N LYS A 150 0.29 16.62 13.14
CA LYS A 150 0.21 18.06 13.41
C LYS A 150 0.82 18.88 12.26
N GLU A 151 1.97 18.50 11.75
CA GLU A 151 2.61 19.19 10.64
C GLU A 151 1.77 19.10 9.34
N ALA A 152 1.20 17.94 9.06
CA ALA A 152 0.38 17.70 7.87
C ALA A 152 -0.93 18.50 7.90
N THR A 153 -1.58 18.59 9.06
CA THR A 153 -2.97 19.05 9.16
C THR A 153 -3.12 20.41 9.86
N LYS A 154 -2.05 20.90 10.49
CA LYS A 154 -2.04 22.09 11.36
C LYS A 154 -2.99 21.95 12.57
N THR A 155 -3.36 20.73 12.92
CA THR A 155 -4.18 20.41 14.09
C THR A 155 -3.26 19.97 15.22
N ASP A 156 -3.46 20.51 16.41
CA ASP A 156 -2.77 20.02 17.60
C ASP A 156 -3.20 18.59 17.90
N VAL A 157 -2.22 17.71 18.06
CA VAL A 157 -2.41 16.27 18.34
C VAL A 157 -1.44 15.87 19.43
N SER A 158 -1.97 15.29 20.49
CA SER A 158 -1.19 14.70 21.58
C SER A 158 -1.09 13.19 21.43
N VAL A 159 -0.14 12.57 22.13
CA VAL A 159 -0.05 11.12 22.26
C VAL A 159 -1.35 10.55 22.85
N GLN A 160 -1.95 11.26 23.83
CA GLN A 160 -3.19 10.81 24.46
C GLN A 160 -4.36 10.74 23.49
N ASP A 161 -4.48 11.71 22.54
CA ASP A 161 -5.53 11.67 21.52
C ASP A 161 -5.42 10.42 20.64
N ILE A 162 -4.19 10.01 20.30
CA ILE A 162 -3.92 8.79 19.52
C ILE A 162 -4.36 7.55 20.31
N LEU A 163 -3.97 7.46 21.60
CA LEU A 163 -4.28 6.33 22.47
C LEU A 163 -5.78 6.21 22.75
N ASP A 164 -6.45 7.34 22.98
CA ASP A 164 -7.90 7.37 23.20
C ASP A 164 -8.65 6.89 21.96
N TYR A 165 -8.24 7.35 20.78
CA TYR A 165 -8.85 6.88 19.54
C TYR A 165 -8.55 5.40 19.28
N ALA A 166 -7.31 4.95 19.46
CA ALA A 166 -6.94 3.55 19.28
C ALA A 166 -7.74 2.61 20.21
N SER A 167 -8.09 3.10 21.40
CA SER A 167 -8.92 2.38 22.39
C SER A 167 -10.41 2.40 22.05
N SER A 168 -10.87 3.27 21.16
CA SER A 168 -12.27 3.33 20.70
C SER A 168 -12.64 2.11 19.84
N GLU A 169 -13.95 1.85 19.69
CA GLU A 169 -14.44 0.77 18.80
C GLU A 169 -13.96 0.93 17.36
N LYS A 170 -13.95 2.17 16.84
CA LYS A 170 -13.47 2.47 15.48
C LYS A 170 -11.98 2.26 15.34
N GLY A 171 -11.20 2.74 16.30
CA GLY A 171 -9.74 2.57 16.31
C GLY A 171 -9.35 1.09 16.40
N LYS A 172 -9.93 0.35 17.33
CA LYS A 172 -9.73 -1.10 17.46
C LYS A 172 -10.08 -1.85 16.18
N SER A 173 -11.23 -1.52 15.58
CA SER A 173 -11.67 -2.13 14.32
C SER A 173 -10.70 -1.84 13.17
N PHE A 174 -10.16 -0.62 13.11
CA PHE A 174 -9.15 -0.28 12.12
C PHE A 174 -7.86 -1.08 12.31
N VAL A 175 -7.30 -1.08 13.51
CA VAL A 175 -6.05 -1.78 13.85
C VAL A 175 -6.19 -3.29 13.67
N LYS A 176 -7.38 -3.84 13.96
CA LYS A 176 -7.68 -5.28 13.78
C LYS A 176 -7.53 -5.74 12.32
N ARG A 177 -7.85 -4.88 11.35
CA ARG A 177 -7.68 -5.24 9.92
C ARG A 177 -6.24 -5.64 9.57
N PHE A 178 -5.26 -5.11 10.28
CA PHE A 178 -3.84 -5.43 10.06
C PHE A 178 -3.42 -6.80 10.61
N ASP A 179 -4.30 -7.51 11.34
CA ASP A 179 -4.02 -8.87 11.84
C ASP A 179 -3.82 -9.87 10.71
N ASP A 180 -4.58 -9.71 9.62
CA ASP A 180 -4.51 -10.60 8.46
C ASP A 180 -3.15 -10.53 7.74
N GLY A 181 -2.42 -9.44 7.89
CA GLY A 181 -1.12 -9.23 7.24
C GLY A 181 -0.02 -10.20 7.69
N LEU A 182 -0.07 -10.69 8.93
CA LEU A 182 0.99 -11.58 9.45
C LEU A 182 1.06 -12.92 8.72
N ALA A 183 -0.09 -13.53 8.44
CA ALA A 183 -0.14 -14.82 7.74
C ALA A 183 0.51 -14.72 6.35
N ILE A 184 0.22 -13.61 5.64
CA ILE A 184 0.76 -13.33 4.30
C ILE A 184 2.25 -12.99 4.37
N ALA A 185 2.67 -12.15 5.33
CA ALA A 185 4.07 -11.78 5.51
C ALA A 185 4.97 -12.98 5.86
N LYS A 186 4.42 -14.05 6.43
CA LYS A 186 5.15 -15.32 6.63
C LYS A 186 5.45 -16.05 5.34
N ILE A 187 4.68 -15.80 4.27
CA ILE A 187 4.89 -16.42 2.95
C ILE A 187 5.99 -15.68 2.18
N SER A 188 5.91 -14.33 2.14
CA SER A 188 6.75 -13.53 1.24
C SER A 188 7.63 -12.48 1.93
N GLY A 189 7.48 -12.27 3.22
CA GLY A 189 8.06 -11.10 3.89
C GLY A 189 7.30 -9.81 3.59
N THR A 190 8.02 -8.69 3.68
CA THR A 190 7.51 -7.36 3.30
C THR A 190 8.55 -6.63 2.42
N PRO A 191 8.13 -5.79 1.44
CA PRO A 191 6.76 -5.51 1.07
C PRO A 191 6.06 -6.73 0.45
N ALA A 192 4.71 -6.77 0.54
CA ALA A 192 3.91 -7.78 -0.13
C ALA A 192 2.66 -7.12 -0.76
N PHE A 193 2.36 -7.45 -2.01
CA PHE A 193 1.18 -6.92 -2.70
C PHE A 193 0.10 -7.98 -2.76
N VAL A 194 -1.05 -7.67 -2.18
CA VAL A 194 -2.23 -8.55 -2.19
C VAL A 194 -3.32 -7.92 -3.07
N VAL A 195 -3.76 -8.67 -4.05
CA VAL A 195 -4.78 -8.25 -5.02
C VAL A 195 -6.09 -8.96 -4.72
N LYS A 196 -7.18 -8.19 -4.60
CA LYS A 196 -8.54 -8.69 -4.30
C LYS A 196 -8.62 -9.54 -3.02
N GLY A 197 -7.65 -9.38 -2.10
CA GLY A 197 -7.54 -10.18 -0.90
C GLY A 197 -7.21 -11.67 -1.12
N LYS A 198 -6.98 -12.10 -2.36
CA LYS A 198 -6.88 -13.50 -2.78
C LYS A 198 -5.55 -13.86 -3.43
N TYR A 199 -4.86 -12.89 -4.03
CA TYR A 199 -3.67 -13.15 -4.84
C TYR A 199 -2.48 -12.38 -4.28
N LEU A 200 -1.44 -13.09 -3.88
CA LEU A 200 -0.18 -12.55 -3.43
C LEU A 200 0.80 -12.50 -4.60
N VAL A 201 1.27 -11.32 -4.97
CA VAL A 201 2.26 -11.14 -6.03
C VAL A 201 3.62 -11.68 -5.57
N ASN A 202 4.30 -12.44 -6.43
CA ASN A 202 5.67 -12.87 -6.19
C ASN A 202 6.65 -11.77 -6.64
N LEU A 203 7.07 -10.92 -5.72
CA LEU A 203 7.95 -9.80 -6.01
C LEU A 203 9.37 -10.22 -6.48
N GLU A 204 9.79 -11.46 -6.24
CA GLU A 204 11.08 -11.97 -6.76
C GLU A 204 11.09 -12.09 -8.30
N LYS A 205 9.92 -12.07 -8.92
CA LYS A 205 9.73 -12.12 -10.38
C LYS A 205 9.45 -10.76 -10.99
N VAL A 206 9.46 -9.69 -10.18
CA VAL A 206 9.13 -8.33 -10.62
C VAL A 206 10.42 -7.53 -10.75
N ASN A 207 10.74 -7.08 -11.95
CA ASN A 207 11.96 -6.32 -12.25
C ASN A 207 11.72 -4.82 -12.43
N SER A 208 10.44 -4.40 -12.60
CA SER A 208 10.07 -2.98 -12.75
C SER A 208 8.65 -2.71 -12.23
N GLN A 209 8.32 -1.42 -12.07
CA GLN A 209 6.96 -1.02 -11.67
C GLN A 209 5.94 -1.34 -12.78
N GLU A 210 6.32 -1.24 -14.03
CA GLU A 210 5.48 -1.58 -15.19
C GLU A 210 5.14 -3.08 -15.20
N GLU A 211 6.12 -3.95 -14.92
CA GLU A 211 5.90 -5.39 -14.80
C GLU A 211 4.96 -5.72 -13.64
N LEU A 212 5.12 -5.05 -12.49
CA LEU A 212 4.18 -5.17 -11.36
C LEU A 212 2.75 -4.78 -11.78
N VAL A 213 2.60 -3.67 -12.51
CA VAL A 213 1.30 -3.24 -13.04
C VAL A 213 0.68 -4.31 -13.95
N GLU A 214 1.45 -4.89 -14.87
CA GLU A 214 0.92 -5.90 -15.80
C GLU A 214 0.52 -7.20 -15.06
N ILE A 215 1.28 -7.63 -14.05
CA ILE A 215 0.90 -8.76 -13.19
C ILE A 215 -0.40 -8.45 -12.46
N ILE A 216 -0.51 -7.28 -11.81
CA ILE A 216 -1.72 -6.89 -11.08
C ILE A 216 -2.92 -6.78 -12.02
N LYS A 217 -2.77 -6.20 -13.22
CA LYS A 217 -3.82 -6.16 -14.26
C LYS A 217 -4.30 -7.55 -14.69
N ALA A 218 -3.42 -8.52 -14.70
CA ALA A 218 -3.80 -9.90 -14.98
C ALA A 218 -4.56 -10.51 -13.79
N LEU A 219 -4.08 -10.29 -12.55
CA LEU A 219 -4.69 -10.83 -11.32
C LEU A 219 -6.10 -10.29 -11.07
N VAL A 220 -6.35 -9.01 -11.33
CA VAL A 220 -7.69 -8.42 -11.12
C VAL A 220 -8.77 -9.03 -12.02
N LYS A 221 -8.37 -9.68 -13.12
CA LYS A 221 -9.26 -10.39 -14.06
C LYS A 221 -9.54 -11.83 -13.65
N LEU A 222 -8.79 -12.36 -12.68
CA LEU A 222 -9.05 -13.69 -12.13
C LEU A 222 -10.24 -13.64 -11.16
N ASP A 223 -11.02 -14.73 -11.11
CA ASP A 223 -12.20 -14.90 -10.25
C ASP A 223 -11.83 -15.34 -8.82
#